data_b81827dbfbef6b101244335afb7502b2
#
_entry.id   b81827dbfbef6b101244335afb7502b2
#
_cell.length_a   1.000
_cell.length_b   1.000
_cell.length_c   1.000
_cell.angle_alpha   90.00
_cell.angle_beta   90.00
_cell.angle_gamma   90.00
#
_symmetry.space_group_name_H-M   'P 1'
#
loop_
_entity.id
_entity.type
_entity.pdbx_description
1 polymer ?
#
loop_
_entity_poly.entity_id
_entity_poly.type
_entity_poly.pdbx_seq_one_letter_code
_entity_poly.pdbx_strand_id
1 'polypeptide(L)'
;MAGALDGTKVDARQYSHEDVTGVGYGICSFVPVSKDESRHFLSRQLDAEAKSIQEKKDKSDPFVKLARASAEYYVKNKKVMDVPEWIPKDMLSSSSGAFVSIHKFGALRGCIGTILPTRKNLAEEIICNAVSAVSQDPRFEPVQEDELK
;
A
#
# COMPACT_ATOMS: atom_id res chain seq x y z
N MET A 1 -13.27 14.99 -7.80
CA MET A 1 -13.48 16.44 -8.06
C MET A 1 -12.17 17.22 -8.09
N ALA A 2 -11.27 17.10 -7.10
CA ALA A 2 -10.02 17.89 -7.07
C ALA A 2 -9.19 17.76 -8.36
N GLY A 3 -9.02 16.55 -8.92
CA GLY A 3 -8.29 16.33 -10.16
C GLY A 3 -8.95 16.98 -11.41
N ALA A 4 -10.27 17.05 -11.45
CA ALA A 4 -11.00 17.67 -12.56
C ALA A 4 -10.87 19.21 -12.56
N LEU A 5 -10.46 19.79 -11.44
CA LEU A 5 -10.27 21.24 -11.25
C LEU A 5 -8.79 21.59 -11.06
N ASP A 6 -7.90 20.66 -11.38
CA ASP A 6 -6.46 20.91 -11.34
C ASP A 6 -6.07 22.01 -12.32
N GLY A 7 -5.17 22.91 -11.92
CA GLY A 7 -4.79 24.06 -12.72
C GLY A 7 -5.89 25.13 -12.88
N THR A 8 -6.99 25.04 -12.11
CA THR A 8 -8.14 25.96 -12.25
C THR A 8 -8.46 26.65 -10.94
N LYS A 9 -8.53 27.98 -10.94
CA LYS A 9 -9.12 28.75 -9.84
C LYS A 9 -10.63 28.61 -9.90
N VAL A 10 -11.24 28.29 -8.77
CA VAL A 10 -12.70 28.11 -8.65
C VAL A 10 -13.27 29.04 -7.56
N ASP A 11 -14.45 29.56 -7.81
CA ASP A 11 -15.33 30.12 -6.78
C ASP A 11 -16.17 28.98 -6.21
N ALA A 12 -15.94 28.67 -4.94
CA ALA A 12 -16.61 27.57 -4.25
C ALA A 12 -17.65 28.13 -3.26
N ARG A 13 -18.88 27.66 -3.37
CA ARG A 13 -19.97 28.03 -2.44
C ARG A 13 -20.59 26.79 -1.85
N GLN A 14 -20.72 26.77 -0.54
CA GLN A 14 -21.54 25.81 0.19
C GLN A 14 -22.91 26.41 0.42
N TYR A 15 -23.96 25.71 0.02
CA TYR A 15 -25.35 26.15 0.15
C TYR A 15 -26.02 25.55 1.39
N SER A 16 -25.81 24.25 1.60
CA SER A 16 -26.32 23.57 2.78
C SER A 16 -25.37 22.48 3.23
N HIS A 17 -25.43 22.18 4.51
CA HIS A 17 -24.84 20.99 5.11
C HIS A 17 -25.80 20.53 6.21
N GLU A 18 -26.30 19.31 6.08
CA GLU A 18 -27.18 18.68 7.06
C GLU A 18 -26.58 17.33 7.47
N ASP A 19 -26.60 17.04 8.76
CA ASP A 19 -26.21 15.75 9.30
C ASP A 19 -27.50 15.05 9.78
N VAL A 20 -27.93 14.05 9.01
CA VAL A 20 -29.12 13.27 9.32
C VAL A 20 -28.71 11.81 9.53
N THR A 21 -28.97 11.28 10.72
CA THR A 21 -28.70 9.86 11.07
C THR A 21 -27.24 9.41 10.90
N GLY A 22 -26.28 10.32 11.16
CA GLY A 22 -24.84 10.02 11.03
C GLY A 22 -24.31 10.04 9.58
N VAL A 23 -25.12 10.51 8.62
CA VAL A 23 -24.72 10.77 7.25
C VAL A 23 -24.83 12.25 6.97
N GLY A 24 -23.70 12.90 6.63
CA GLY A 24 -23.65 14.30 6.24
C GLY A 24 -24.04 14.50 4.77
N TYR A 25 -24.99 15.37 4.50
CA TYR A 25 -25.36 15.82 3.18
C TYR A 25 -24.92 17.26 2.96
N GLY A 26 -24.23 17.52 1.85
CA GLY A 26 -23.79 18.85 1.51
C GLY A 26 -24.08 19.23 0.07
N ILE A 27 -24.56 20.44 -0.15
CA ILE A 27 -24.72 21.00 -1.51
C ILE A 27 -23.71 22.11 -1.67
N CYS A 28 -22.85 21.95 -2.69
CA CYS A 28 -21.81 22.92 -3.02
C CYS A 28 -21.80 23.18 -4.53
N SER A 29 -21.43 24.39 -4.92
CA SER A 29 -21.08 24.70 -6.32
C SER A 29 -19.62 25.06 -6.44
N PHE A 30 -19.05 24.72 -7.59
CA PHE A 30 -17.67 25.05 -7.96
C PHE A 30 -17.69 25.67 -9.35
N VAL A 31 -17.52 26.97 -9.44
CA VAL A 31 -17.55 27.70 -10.72
C VAL A 31 -16.11 28.00 -11.12
N PRO A 32 -15.63 27.47 -12.27
CA PRO A 32 -14.32 27.82 -12.81
C PRO A 32 -14.25 29.33 -13.12
N VAL A 33 -13.21 30.01 -12.62
CA VAL A 33 -13.03 31.45 -12.81
C VAL A 33 -11.90 31.77 -13.78
N SER A 34 -10.74 31.11 -13.61
CA SER A 34 -9.55 31.35 -14.42
C SER A 34 -8.58 30.15 -14.32
N LYS A 35 -7.54 30.17 -15.17
CA LYS A 35 -6.39 29.26 -14.97
C LYS A 35 -5.61 29.67 -13.72
N ASP A 36 -5.11 28.67 -12.98
CA ASP A 36 -4.25 28.85 -11.82
C ASP A 36 -3.20 27.74 -11.76
N GLU A 37 -2.04 28.00 -12.34
CA GLU A 37 -0.96 27.04 -12.44
C GLU A 37 -0.34 26.67 -11.08
N SER A 38 -0.67 27.39 -10.01
CA SER A 38 -0.25 27.02 -8.65
C SER A 38 -1.10 25.91 -8.01
N ARG A 39 -2.24 25.58 -8.62
CA ARG A 39 -3.20 24.60 -8.09
C ARG A 39 -2.95 23.20 -8.66
N HIS A 40 -1.91 22.55 -8.17
CA HIS A 40 -1.52 21.19 -8.53
C HIS A 40 -1.99 20.19 -7.46
N PHE A 41 -3.28 19.93 -7.39
CA PHE A 41 -3.86 19.05 -6.36
C PHE A 41 -3.44 17.60 -6.55
N LEU A 42 -3.47 17.10 -7.80
CA LEU A 42 -3.12 15.73 -8.10
C LEU A 42 -1.64 15.45 -7.79
N SER A 43 -0.73 16.31 -8.26
CA SER A 43 0.70 16.12 -7.99
C SER A 43 1.00 16.19 -6.49
N ARG A 44 0.42 17.15 -5.76
CA ARG A 44 0.58 17.25 -4.30
C ARG A 44 0.06 16.02 -3.58
N GLN A 45 -1.06 15.44 -4.01
CA GLN A 45 -1.60 14.22 -3.43
C GLN A 45 -0.66 13.04 -3.67
N LEU A 46 -0.19 12.88 -4.92
CA LEU A 46 0.75 11.81 -5.28
C LEU A 46 2.08 11.94 -4.53
N ASP A 47 2.61 13.16 -4.39
CA ASP A 47 3.84 13.42 -3.63
C ASP A 47 3.65 13.10 -2.13
N ALA A 48 2.50 13.50 -1.56
CA ALA A 48 2.18 13.20 -0.16
C ALA A 48 2.04 11.68 0.07
N GLU A 49 1.42 10.96 -0.84
CA GLU A 49 1.31 9.50 -0.77
C GLU A 49 2.68 8.82 -0.90
N ALA A 50 3.50 9.25 -1.88
CA ALA A 50 4.85 8.72 -2.06
C ALA A 50 5.72 8.95 -0.81
N LYS A 51 5.65 10.15 -0.21
CA LYS A 51 6.34 10.47 1.04
C LYS A 51 5.86 9.59 2.19
N SER A 52 4.55 9.41 2.35
CA SER A 52 3.98 8.55 3.39
C SER A 52 4.43 7.09 3.24
N ILE A 53 4.49 6.58 2.00
CA ILE A 53 4.99 5.23 1.71
C ILE A 53 6.47 5.13 2.07
N GLN A 54 7.29 6.12 1.71
CA GLN A 54 8.71 6.12 2.03
C GLN A 54 8.97 6.16 3.54
N GLU A 55 8.26 7.01 4.28
CA GLU A 55 8.33 7.06 5.75
C GLU A 55 7.95 5.73 6.41
N LYS A 56 6.94 5.03 5.89
CA LYS A 56 6.56 3.69 6.36
C LYS A 56 7.64 2.65 6.04
N LYS A 57 8.26 2.72 4.86
CA LYS A 57 9.38 1.86 4.49
C LYS A 57 10.56 2.04 5.44
N ASP A 58 10.94 3.29 5.73
CA ASP A 58 12.09 3.62 6.57
C ASP A 58 11.88 3.20 8.04
N LYS A 59 10.66 3.32 8.56
CA LYS A 59 10.26 2.96 9.92
C LYS A 59 9.89 1.48 10.10
N SER A 60 9.85 0.71 9.02
CA SER A 60 9.47 -0.71 9.07
C SER A 60 10.46 -1.54 9.88
N ASP A 61 9.96 -2.47 10.66
CA ASP A 61 10.79 -3.49 11.29
C ASP A 61 11.37 -4.50 10.28
N PRO A 62 12.34 -5.33 10.68
CA PRO A 62 12.95 -6.31 9.78
C PRO A 62 11.97 -7.30 9.14
N PHE A 63 10.90 -7.68 9.84
CA PHE A 63 9.90 -8.62 9.33
C PHE A 63 9.12 -8.01 8.16
N VAL A 64 8.65 -6.77 8.32
CA VAL A 64 7.93 -6.03 7.27
C VAL A 64 8.85 -5.70 6.10
N LYS A 65 10.12 -5.32 6.37
CA LYS A 65 11.12 -5.09 5.32
C LYS A 65 11.36 -6.33 4.47
N LEU A 66 11.51 -7.50 5.11
CA LEU A 66 11.71 -8.77 4.42
C LEU A 66 10.49 -9.15 3.58
N ALA A 67 9.29 -9.08 4.17
CA ALA A 67 8.05 -9.40 3.44
C ALA A 67 7.89 -8.52 2.20
N ARG A 68 8.12 -7.20 2.32
CA ARG A 68 8.07 -6.25 1.20
C ARG A 68 9.11 -6.57 0.14
N ALA A 69 10.39 -6.73 0.54
CA ALA A 69 11.47 -7.04 -0.39
C ALA A 69 11.18 -8.32 -1.17
N SER A 70 10.67 -9.36 -0.49
CA SER A 70 10.30 -10.63 -1.10
C SER A 70 9.15 -10.49 -2.10
N ALA A 71 8.10 -9.78 -1.73
CA ALA A 71 6.96 -9.50 -2.59
C ALA A 71 7.37 -8.72 -3.85
N GLU A 72 8.11 -7.62 -3.68
CA GLU A 72 8.60 -6.78 -4.78
C GLU A 72 9.55 -7.56 -5.71
N TYR A 73 10.45 -8.37 -5.15
CA TYR A 73 11.37 -9.20 -5.92
C TYR A 73 10.63 -10.22 -6.78
N TYR A 74 9.65 -10.93 -6.18
CA TYR A 74 8.87 -11.93 -6.89
C TYR A 74 8.02 -11.32 -8.02
N VAL A 75 7.37 -10.19 -7.75
CA VAL A 75 6.55 -9.53 -8.78
C VAL A 75 7.39 -9.15 -10.00
N LYS A 76 8.61 -8.63 -9.79
CA LYS A 76 9.54 -8.22 -10.86
C LYS A 76 10.22 -9.38 -11.58
N ASN A 77 10.67 -10.39 -10.81
CA ASN A 77 11.56 -11.44 -11.36
C ASN A 77 10.86 -12.78 -11.55
N LYS A 78 9.65 -12.95 -11.01
CA LYS A 78 8.91 -14.23 -10.98
C LYS A 78 9.70 -15.38 -10.34
N LYS A 79 10.59 -15.04 -9.42
CA LYS A 79 11.43 -15.96 -8.65
C LYS A 79 11.36 -15.65 -7.17
N VAL A 80 11.43 -16.67 -6.35
CA VAL A 80 11.58 -16.50 -4.89
C VAL A 80 12.99 -16.00 -4.62
N MET A 81 13.12 -14.99 -3.76
CA MET A 81 14.44 -14.46 -3.37
C MET A 81 15.11 -15.37 -2.34
N ASP A 82 16.42 -15.37 -2.33
CA ASP A 82 17.21 -15.96 -1.24
C ASP A 82 17.11 -15.10 0.02
N VAL A 83 17.41 -15.70 1.17
CA VAL A 83 17.45 -14.96 2.44
C VAL A 83 18.56 -13.93 2.40
N PRO A 84 18.27 -12.62 2.57
CA PRO A 84 19.28 -11.58 2.51
C PRO A 84 20.24 -11.60 3.71
N GLU A 85 21.47 -11.12 3.52
CA GLU A 85 22.49 -11.08 4.58
C GLU A 85 22.15 -10.13 5.74
N TRP A 86 21.30 -9.11 5.51
CA TRP A 86 20.91 -8.13 6.52
C TRP A 86 19.86 -8.64 7.52
N ILE A 87 19.39 -9.88 7.39
CA ILE A 87 18.37 -10.45 8.27
C ILE A 87 18.94 -10.69 9.67
N PRO A 88 18.25 -10.27 10.73
CA PRO A 88 18.60 -10.55 12.11
C PRO A 88 18.75 -12.06 12.39
N LYS A 89 19.73 -12.43 13.20
CA LYS A 89 20.02 -13.85 13.50
C LYS A 89 18.86 -14.58 14.19
N ASP A 90 18.08 -13.89 14.97
CA ASP A 90 16.89 -14.44 15.63
C ASP A 90 15.83 -14.92 14.61
N MET A 91 15.67 -14.26 13.47
CA MET A 91 14.80 -14.72 12.40
C MET A 91 15.32 -15.98 11.69
N LEU A 92 16.62 -16.25 11.76
CA LEU A 92 17.26 -17.44 11.17
C LEU A 92 17.25 -18.63 12.16
N SER A 93 17.25 -18.35 13.46
CA SER A 93 17.28 -19.35 14.51
C SER A 93 15.91 -19.73 15.07
N SER A 94 14.89 -18.91 14.83
CA SER A 94 13.52 -19.17 15.26
C SER A 94 12.71 -19.82 14.13
N SER A 95 11.68 -20.58 14.51
CA SER A 95 10.72 -21.21 13.61
C SER A 95 9.31 -20.93 14.12
N SER A 96 8.48 -20.27 13.31
CA SER A 96 7.11 -19.91 13.63
C SER A 96 6.30 -19.76 12.36
N GLY A 97 5.00 -19.99 12.42
CA GLY A 97 4.08 -19.55 11.37
C GLY A 97 4.07 -18.03 11.27
N ALA A 98 3.77 -17.49 10.09
CA ALA A 98 3.69 -16.08 9.84
C ALA A 98 2.54 -15.76 8.88
N PHE A 99 1.95 -14.57 9.03
CA PHE A 99 0.97 -14.03 8.08
C PHE A 99 1.52 -12.79 7.41
N VAL A 100 1.37 -12.71 6.09
CA VAL A 100 1.73 -11.53 5.31
C VAL A 100 0.48 -10.93 4.71
N SER A 101 0.16 -9.70 5.13
CA SER A 101 -0.96 -8.91 4.61
C SER A 101 -0.45 -7.75 3.78
N ILE A 102 -0.99 -7.62 2.57
CA ILE A 102 -0.67 -6.56 1.63
C ILE A 102 -1.86 -5.64 1.52
N HIS A 103 -1.61 -4.35 1.59
CA HIS A 103 -2.63 -3.31 1.49
C HIS A 103 -2.29 -2.32 0.37
N LYS A 104 -3.32 -1.89 -0.36
CA LYS A 104 -3.25 -0.86 -1.39
C LYS A 104 -4.33 0.19 -1.11
N PHE A 105 -3.93 1.46 -0.95
CA PHE A 105 -4.83 2.56 -0.58
C PHE A 105 -5.68 2.28 0.67
N GLY A 106 -5.09 1.57 1.67
CA GLY A 106 -5.77 1.19 2.91
C GLY A 106 -6.67 -0.05 2.82
N ALA A 107 -6.97 -0.55 1.63
CA ALA A 107 -7.74 -1.77 1.43
C ALA A 107 -6.84 -3.02 1.37
N LEU A 108 -7.36 -4.17 1.79
CA LEU A 108 -6.66 -5.46 1.66
C LEU A 108 -6.47 -5.78 0.17
N ARG A 109 -5.24 -6.17 -0.21
CA ARG A 109 -4.86 -6.53 -1.58
C ARG A 109 -4.32 -7.96 -1.70
N GLY A 110 -3.99 -8.59 -0.58
CA GLY A 110 -3.57 -9.98 -0.46
C GLY A 110 -3.23 -10.31 0.97
N CYS A 111 -3.51 -11.54 1.41
CA CYS A 111 -3.15 -12.00 2.75
C CYS A 111 -3.06 -13.53 2.76
N ILE A 112 -1.86 -14.05 2.92
CA ILE A 112 -1.61 -15.48 3.10
C ILE A 112 -0.70 -15.68 4.30
N GLY A 113 -0.88 -16.79 4.98
CA GLY A 113 -0.04 -17.16 6.11
C GLY A 113 -0.19 -18.61 6.53
N THR A 114 0.65 -18.99 7.45
CA THR A 114 0.72 -20.32 8.06
C THR A 114 0.56 -20.20 9.56
N ILE A 115 -0.21 -21.08 10.18
CA ILE A 115 -0.37 -21.13 11.65
C ILE A 115 0.84 -21.80 12.29
N LEU A 116 1.31 -22.88 11.68
CA LEU A 116 2.51 -23.61 12.10
C LEU A 116 3.64 -23.37 11.10
N PRO A 117 4.91 -23.46 11.54
CA PRO A 117 6.04 -23.29 10.63
C PRO A 117 6.06 -24.41 9.58
N THR A 118 6.27 -24.01 8.32
CA THR A 118 6.40 -24.91 7.17
C THR A 118 7.79 -24.85 6.56
N ARG A 119 8.62 -23.90 6.99
CA ARG A 119 9.99 -23.65 6.52
C ARG A 119 11.00 -23.84 7.65
N LYS A 120 12.30 -23.83 7.32
CA LYS A 120 13.39 -24.06 8.27
C LYS A 120 13.46 -22.99 9.35
N ASN A 121 13.14 -21.76 9.00
CA ASN A 121 13.21 -20.61 9.88
C ASN A 121 12.16 -19.56 9.51
N LEU A 122 12.00 -18.57 10.39
CA LEU A 122 10.99 -17.51 10.24
C LEU A 122 11.25 -16.63 9.02
N ALA A 123 12.52 -16.40 8.64
CA ALA A 123 12.83 -15.61 7.46
C ALA A 123 12.32 -16.28 6.16
N GLU A 124 12.59 -17.58 6.00
CA GLU A 124 12.07 -18.36 4.87
C GLU A 124 10.53 -18.44 4.88
N GLU A 125 9.91 -18.53 6.06
CA GLU A 125 8.45 -18.54 6.21
C GLU A 125 7.84 -17.24 5.70
N ILE A 126 8.40 -16.09 6.10
CA ILE A 126 7.95 -14.77 5.64
C ILE A 126 8.13 -14.60 4.13
N ILE A 127 9.29 -15.00 3.59
CA ILE A 127 9.56 -14.94 2.14
C ILE A 127 8.50 -15.70 1.36
N CYS A 128 8.24 -16.95 1.74
CA CYS A 128 7.27 -17.78 1.04
C CYS A 128 5.84 -17.25 1.17
N ASN A 129 5.44 -16.82 2.35
CA ASN A 129 4.10 -16.26 2.57
C ASN A 129 3.91 -14.91 1.87
N ALA A 130 4.95 -14.10 1.73
CA ALA A 130 4.92 -12.86 0.94
C ALA A 130 4.69 -13.15 -0.55
N VAL A 131 5.40 -14.14 -1.09
CA VAL A 131 5.20 -14.60 -2.47
C VAL A 131 3.78 -15.12 -2.68
N SER A 132 3.29 -15.96 -1.77
CA SER A 132 1.93 -16.48 -1.85
C SER A 132 0.87 -15.38 -1.75
N ALA A 133 1.08 -14.37 -0.89
CA ALA A 133 0.16 -13.25 -0.74
C ALA A 133 0.04 -12.38 -2.00
N VAL A 134 1.12 -12.24 -2.82
CA VAL A 134 1.07 -11.48 -4.08
C VAL A 134 0.62 -12.29 -5.28
N SER A 135 0.62 -13.62 -5.20
CA SER A 135 0.44 -14.45 -6.40
C SER A 135 -0.58 -15.59 -6.27
N GLN A 136 -0.95 -15.98 -5.06
CA GLN A 136 -1.74 -17.19 -4.81
C GLN A 136 -2.95 -16.94 -3.90
N ASP A 137 -3.25 -15.71 -3.52
CA ASP A 137 -4.47 -15.40 -2.78
C ASP A 137 -5.68 -15.50 -3.72
N PRO A 138 -6.59 -16.49 -3.51
CA PRO A 138 -7.67 -16.75 -4.47
C PRO A 138 -8.73 -15.64 -4.53
N ARG A 139 -8.67 -14.67 -3.63
CA ARG A 139 -9.59 -13.52 -3.58
C ARG A 139 -9.18 -12.39 -4.51
N PHE A 140 -7.94 -12.43 -5.04
CA PHE A 140 -7.35 -11.34 -5.81
C PHE A 140 -6.57 -11.88 -7.00
N GLU A 141 -6.55 -11.11 -8.08
CA GLU A 141 -5.61 -11.35 -9.18
C GLU A 141 -4.17 -11.13 -8.71
N PRO A 142 -3.18 -11.83 -9.29
CA PRO A 142 -1.78 -11.62 -8.95
C PRO A 142 -1.35 -10.15 -9.07
N VAL A 143 -0.58 -9.68 -8.09
CA VAL A 143 -0.06 -8.30 -8.06
C VAL A 143 0.85 -8.05 -9.26
N GLN A 144 0.66 -6.91 -9.94
CA GLN A 144 1.42 -6.50 -11.11
C GLN A 144 2.50 -5.46 -10.74
N GLU A 145 3.49 -5.26 -11.62
CA GLU A 145 4.61 -4.35 -11.37
C GLU A 145 4.19 -2.88 -11.19
N ASP A 146 3.17 -2.45 -11.90
CA ASP A 146 2.64 -1.10 -11.79
C ASP A 146 1.96 -0.81 -10.43
N GLU A 147 1.65 -1.87 -9.66
CA GLU A 147 1.13 -1.77 -8.30
C GLU A 147 2.22 -1.60 -7.23
N LEU A 148 3.49 -1.72 -7.57
CA LEU A 148 4.62 -1.62 -6.62
C LEU A 148 5.05 -0.18 -6.29
N LYS A 149 4.35 0.80 -6.78
CA LYS A 149 4.67 2.23 -6.63
C LYS A 149 4.26 2.78 -5.28
#